data_7f8200e36e65f21a7976f8b722ad6501
#
_entry.id   7f8200e36e65f21a7976f8b722ad6501
#
_cell.length_a   1.000
_cell.length_b   1.000
_cell.length_c   1.000
_cell.angle_alpha   90.00
_cell.angle_beta   90.00
_cell.angle_gamma   90.00
#
_symmetry.space_group_name_H-M   'P 1'
#
loop_
_entity.id
_entity.type
_entity.pdbx_description
1 polymer ?
#
loop_
_entity_poly.entity_id
_entity_poly.type
_entity_poly.pdbx_seq_one_letter_code
_entity_poly.pdbx_strand_id
1 'polypeptide(L)'
;MEIEDFSKAHLFLNTVGFMEDKYVENRRITYVYNDVEFDIDCYPMIPPYMEIEASNEDIVNEFIDRLGLREHVLTVESLKKIYSRYNIDFANMKEVKF
;
A
#
# COMPACT_ATOMS: atom_id res chain seq x y z
N MET A 1 -3.48 15.46 0.84
CA MET A 1 -3.61 16.33 -0.34
C MET A 1 -3.59 15.47 -1.60
N GLU A 2 -4.53 15.70 -2.47
CA GLU A 2 -4.59 15.03 -3.76
C GLU A 2 -3.88 15.85 -4.83
N ILE A 3 -3.23 15.16 -5.76
CA ILE A 3 -2.61 15.77 -6.93
C ILE A 3 -3.30 15.18 -8.16
N GLU A 4 -4.04 16.03 -8.88
CA GLU A 4 -4.84 15.59 -10.03
C GLU A 4 -4.00 15.22 -11.25
N ASP A 5 -2.83 15.80 -11.39
CA ASP A 5 -1.94 15.54 -12.53
C ASP A 5 -0.55 15.16 -12.04
N PHE A 6 -0.32 13.84 -11.97
CA PHE A 6 0.96 13.30 -11.57
C PHE A 6 2.11 13.74 -12.48
N SER A 7 1.88 13.76 -13.79
CA SER A 7 2.93 14.11 -14.75
C SER A 7 3.40 15.55 -14.58
N LYS A 8 2.47 16.48 -14.35
CA LYS A 8 2.82 17.89 -14.10
C LYS A 8 3.53 18.06 -12.76
N ALA A 9 3.08 17.39 -11.72
CA ALA A 9 3.72 17.45 -10.40
C ALA A 9 5.16 16.91 -10.48
N HIS A 10 5.36 15.78 -11.16
CA HIS A 10 6.66 15.17 -11.35
C HIS A 10 7.61 16.11 -12.12
N LEU A 11 7.14 16.68 -13.22
CA LEU A 11 7.92 17.63 -14.00
C LEU A 11 8.28 18.88 -13.19
N PHE A 12 7.35 19.42 -12.44
CA PHE A 12 7.59 20.59 -11.60
C PHE A 12 8.68 20.33 -10.56
N LEU A 13 8.58 19.21 -9.83
CA LEU A 13 9.56 18.88 -8.80
C LEU A 13 10.97 18.68 -9.37
N ASN A 14 11.09 18.04 -10.52
CA ASN A 14 12.36 17.88 -11.21
C ASN A 14 12.92 19.22 -11.69
N THR A 15 12.06 20.10 -12.21
CA THR A 15 12.47 21.41 -12.74
C THR A 15 13.02 22.32 -11.64
N VAL A 16 12.45 22.28 -10.42
CA VAL A 16 12.93 23.12 -9.30
C VAL A 16 14.09 22.51 -8.53
N GLY A 17 14.61 21.36 -8.97
CA GLY A 17 15.83 20.78 -8.41
C GLY A 17 15.61 19.68 -7.37
N PHE A 18 14.37 19.23 -7.15
CA PHE A 18 14.13 18.07 -6.33
C PHE A 18 14.56 16.80 -7.06
N MET A 19 15.30 15.94 -6.38
CA MET A 19 15.77 14.68 -6.95
C MET A 19 14.79 13.56 -6.58
N GLU A 20 14.50 12.69 -7.57
CA GLU A 20 13.72 11.49 -7.33
C GLU A 20 14.57 10.50 -6.54
N ASP A 21 14.09 10.12 -5.34
CA ASP A 21 14.76 9.12 -4.52
C ASP A 21 14.37 7.71 -4.96
N LYS A 22 13.07 7.50 -5.17
CA LYS A 22 12.54 6.19 -5.53
C LYS A 22 11.22 6.34 -6.27
N TYR A 23 11.04 5.56 -7.30
CA TYR A 23 9.79 5.49 -8.05
C TYR A 23 9.10 4.16 -7.77
N VAL A 24 7.87 4.20 -7.23
CA VAL A 24 7.10 3.01 -6.91
C VAL A 24 5.71 3.14 -7.53
N GLU A 25 5.32 2.17 -8.36
CA GLU A 25 3.97 2.06 -8.86
C GLU A 25 3.13 1.19 -7.94
N ASN A 26 1.87 1.56 -7.76
CA ASN A 26 0.91 0.72 -7.06
C ASN A 26 -0.51 0.97 -7.57
N ARG A 27 -1.38 0.01 -7.30
CA ARG A 27 -2.82 0.13 -7.57
C ARG A 27 -3.56 -0.17 -6.29
N ARG A 28 -4.63 0.59 -6.02
CA ARG A 28 -5.45 0.40 -4.83
C ARG A 28 -6.92 0.40 -5.20
N ILE A 29 -7.67 -0.56 -4.65
CA ILE A 29 -9.12 -0.58 -4.71
C ILE A 29 -9.61 -0.42 -3.28
N THR A 30 -10.44 0.58 -3.03
CA THR A 30 -10.96 0.88 -1.70
C THR A 30 -12.45 0.56 -1.63
N TYR A 31 -12.83 -0.21 -0.60
CA TYR A 31 -14.22 -0.48 -0.25
C TYR A 31 -14.50 0.14 1.10
N VAL A 32 -15.69 0.72 1.27
CA VAL A 32 -16.11 1.32 2.55
C VAL A 32 -17.42 0.70 3.00
N TYR A 33 -17.46 0.28 4.25
CA TYR A 33 -18.67 -0.25 4.88
C TYR A 33 -18.74 0.26 6.33
N ASN A 34 -19.78 1.08 6.65
CA ASN A 34 -19.98 1.62 8.00
C ASN A 34 -18.71 2.15 8.67
N ASP A 35 -18.04 3.11 8.07
CA ASP A 35 -16.81 3.72 8.57
C ASP A 35 -15.59 2.78 8.65
N VAL A 36 -15.71 1.57 8.11
CA VAL A 36 -14.59 0.65 7.96
C VAL A 36 -14.12 0.70 6.51
N GLU A 37 -12.82 0.90 6.33
CA GLU A 37 -12.21 0.94 5.00
C GLU A 37 -11.41 -0.33 4.75
N PHE A 38 -11.61 -0.90 3.56
CA PHE A 38 -10.89 -2.08 3.10
C PHE A 38 -10.13 -1.69 1.84
N ASP A 39 -8.80 -1.72 1.92
CA ASP A 39 -7.94 -1.38 0.79
C ASP A 39 -7.28 -2.63 0.25
N ILE A 40 -7.50 -2.92 -1.02
CA ILE A 40 -6.77 -3.98 -1.72
C ILE A 40 -5.61 -3.32 -2.45
N ASP A 41 -4.40 -3.59 -1.99
CA ASP A 41 -3.19 -3.00 -2.53
C ASP A 41 -2.46 -3.97 -3.44
N CYS A 42 -2.14 -3.51 -4.64
CA CYS A 42 -1.36 -4.26 -5.62
C CYS A 42 -0.04 -3.53 -5.86
N TYR A 43 1.05 -4.21 -5.55
CA TYR A 43 2.40 -3.73 -5.83
C TYR A 43 3.11 -4.69 -6.78
N PRO A 44 4.07 -4.20 -7.58
CA PRO A 44 4.82 -5.06 -8.49
C PRO A 44 5.54 -6.20 -7.76
N MET A 45 5.61 -7.36 -8.39
CA MET A 45 6.39 -8.52 -7.96
C MET A 45 5.90 -9.25 -6.71
N ILE A 46 4.83 -8.79 -6.07
CA ILE A 46 4.23 -9.46 -4.91
C ILE A 46 2.73 -9.64 -5.13
N PRO A 47 2.10 -10.64 -4.47
CA PRO A 47 0.64 -10.80 -4.53
C PRO A 47 -0.09 -9.61 -3.91
N PRO A 48 -1.32 -9.33 -4.35
CA PRO A 48 -2.14 -8.31 -3.70
C PRO A 48 -2.37 -8.66 -2.22
N TYR A 49 -2.50 -7.62 -1.41
CA TYR A 49 -2.86 -7.79 0.00
C TYR A 49 -3.91 -6.76 0.40
N MET A 50 -4.61 -7.01 1.50
CA MET A 50 -5.68 -6.16 1.97
C MET A 50 -5.31 -5.53 3.31
N GLU A 51 -5.61 -4.24 3.44
CA GLU A 51 -5.54 -3.51 4.69
C GLU A 51 -6.96 -3.21 5.17
N ILE A 52 -7.18 -3.30 6.48
CA ILE A 52 -8.46 -2.95 7.10
C ILE A 52 -8.21 -1.80 8.07
N GLU A 53 -8.90 -0.69 7.85
CA GLU A 53 -8.84 0.48 8.74
C GLU A 53 -10.20 0.71 9.38
N ALA A 54 -10.20 0.86 10.70
CA ALA A 54 -11.40 1.12 11.48
C ALA A 54 -11.05 2.01 12.68
N SER A 55 -12.07 2.45 13.42
CA SER A 55 -11.88 3.33 14.58
C SER A 55 -11.19 2.66 15.77
N ASN A 56 -11.20 1.33 15.84
CA ASN A 56 -10.52 0.57 16.88
C ASN A 56 -10.20 -0.86 16.42
N GLU A 57 -9.34 -1.53 17.18
CA GLU A 57 -8.91 -2.90 16.85
C GLU A 57 -10.02 -3.94 16.98
N ASP A 58 -11.00 -3.74 17.88
CA ASP A 58 -12.09 -4.69 18.04
C ASP A 58 -12.92 -4.83 16.79
N ILE A 59 -13.17 -3.71 16.10
CA ILE A 59 -13.88 -3.70 14.82
C ILE A 59 -13.06 -4.41 13.75
N VAL A 60 -11.76 -4.15 13.67
CA VAL A 60 -10.86 -4.83 12.73
C VAL A 60 -10.91 -6.35 12.96
N ASN A 61 -10.79 -6.79 14.20
CA ASN A 61 -10.82 -8.21 14.55
C ASN A 61 -12.17 -8.85 14.21
N GLU A 62 -13.27 -8.15 14.43
CA GLU A 62 -14.61 -8.64 14.05
C GLU A 62 -14.67 -8.94 12.55
N PHE A 63 -14.18 -8.04 11.70
CA PHE A 63 -14.19 -8.27 10.26
C PHE A 63 -13.22 -9.35 9.81
N ILE A 64 -12.07 -9.47 10.46
CA ILE A 64 -11.13 -10.56 10.20
C ILE A 64 -11.83 -11.91 10.42
N ASP A 65 -12.56 -12.05 11.50
CA ASP A 65 -13.29 -13.29 11.83
C ASP A 65 -14.47 -13.51 10.88
N ARG A 66 -15.24 -12.48 10.57
CA ARG A 66 -16.38 -12.57 9.64
C ARG A 66 -15.97 -12.95 8.23
N LEU A 67 -14.80 -12.51 7.79
CA LEU A 67 -14.27 -12.80 6.47
C LEU A 67 -13.48 -14.10 6.42
N GLY A 68 -13.30 -14.78 7.56
CA GLY A 68 -12.55 -16.03 7.63
C GLY A 68 -11.06 -15.87 7.36
N LEU A 69 -10.48 -14.73 7.71
CA LEU A 69 -9.09 -14.40 7.39
C LEU A 69 -8.13 -14.57 8.56
N ARG A 70 -8.56 -15.16 9.69
CA ARG A 70 -7.74 -15.24 10.90
C ARG A 70 -6.37 -15.89 10.67
N GLU A 71 -6.30 -16.90 9.84
CA GLU A 71 -5.04 -17.59 9.52
C GLU A 71 -4.14 -16.81 8.57
N HIS A 72 -4.67 -15.75 7.95
CA HIS A 72 -3.95 -14.93 6.98
C HIS A 72 -3.59 -13.55 7.54
N VAL A 73 -3.81 -13.32 8.83
CA VAL A 73 -3.53 -12.01 9.45
C VAL A 73 -2.04 -11.79 9.53
N LEU A 74 -1.63 -10.67 8.95
CA LEU A 74 -0.29 -10.13 9.09
C LEU A 74 -0.41 -8.87 9.94
N THR A 75 0.43 -8.74 10.95
CA THR A 75 0.46 -7.52 11.76
C THR A 75 0.84 -6.32 10.90
N VAL A 76 0.58 -5.11 11.40
CA VAL A 76 0.94 -3.87 10.68
C VAL A 76 2.43 -3.92 10.35
N GLU A 77 2.74 -3.93 9.06
CA GLU A 77 4.11 -4.01 8.58
C GLU A 77 4.39 -2.94 7.54
N SER A 78 5.64 -2.50 7.47
CA SER A 78 6.08 -1.60 6.42
C SER A 78 6.13 -2.35 5.08
N LEU A 79 6.03 -1.60 3.98
CA LEU A 79 6.14 -2.16 2.64
C LEU A 79 7.48 -2.89 2.44
N LYS A 80 8.56 -2.38 3.03
CA LYS A 80 9.87 -3.04 3.03
C LYS A 80 9.80 -4.45 3.61
N LYS A 81 9.11 -4.64 4.74
CA LYS A 81 8.95 -5.96 5.36
C LYS A 81 8.09 -6.89 4.52
N ILE A 82 7.04 -6.38 3.91
CA ILE A 82 6.18 -7.17 3.02
C ILE A 82 7.02 -7.71 1.85
N TYR A 83 7.81 -6.87 1.20
CA TYR A 83 8.68 -7.31 0.12
C TYR A 83 9.73 -8.32 0.58
N SER A 84 10.28 -8.16 1.79
CA SER A 84 11.30 -9.07 2.31
C SER A 84 10.78 -10.50 2.49
N ARG A 85 9.48 -10.69 2.69
CA ARG A 85 8.86 -12.03 2.75
C ARG A 85 8.98 -12.79 1.43
N TYR A 86 9.14 -12.07 0.33
CA TYR A 86 9.29 -12.64 -1.01
C TYR A 86 10.75 -12.57 -1.48
N ASN A 87 11.69 -12.35 -0.56
CA ASN A 87 13.13 -12.24 -0.83
C ASN A 87 13.47 -11.07 -1.78
N ILE A 88 12.72 -9.97 -1.68
CA ILE A 88 12.95 -8.78 -2.50
C ILE A 88 13.48 -7.67 -1.60
N ASP A 89 14.63 -7.11 -1.96
CA ASP A 89 15.25 -5.98 -1.26
C ASP A 89 14.69 -4.65 -1.75
N PHE A 90 13.51 -4.31 -1.26
CA PHE A 90 12.79 -3.09 -1.65
C PHE A 90 13.60 -1.82 -1.36
N ALA A 91 14.35 -1.78 -0.27
CA ALA A 91 15.07 -0.58 0.14
C ALA A 91 16.13 -0.14 -0.86
N ASN A 92 16.75 -1.10 -1.58
CA ASN A 92 17.80 -0.83 -2.56
C ASN A 92 17.31 -0.71 -4.00
N MET A 93 16.02 -0.88 -4.24
CA MET A 93 15.44 -0.70 -5.57
C MET A 93 15.17 0.78 -5.85
N LYS A 94 15.57 1.25 -7.02
CA LYS A 94 15.29 2.63 -7.45
C LYS A 94 13.95 2.76 -8.15
N GLU A 95 13.52 1.72 -8.85
CA GLU A 95 12.25 1.67 -9.55
C GLU A 95 11.52 0.37 -9.25
N VAL A 96 10.24 0.49 -8.90
CA VAL A 96 9.34 -0.65 -8.66
C VAL A 96 8.14 -0.45 -9.56
N LYS A 97 8.10 -1.19 -10.66
CA LYS A 97 7.09 -1.04 -11.72
C LYS A 97 6.41 -2.36 -12.04
N PHE A 98 5.16 -2.23 -12.46
CA PHE A 98 4.44 -3.38 -13.01
C PHE A 98 5.02 -3.84 -14.34
#